data_bd6449a7aaf9a59dccbcb8e86b805db9
#
_entry.id   bd6449a7aaf9a59dccbcb8e86b805db9
#
_cell.length_a   1.000
_cell.length_b   1.000
_cell.length_c   1.000
_cell.angle_alpha   90.00
_cell.angle_beta   90.00
_cell.angle_gamma   90.00
#
_symmetry.space_group_name_H-M   'P 1'
#
loop_
_entity.id
_entity.type
_entity.pdbx_description
1 polymer ?
#
loop_
_entity_poly.entity_id
_entity_poly.type
_entity_poly.pdbx_seq_one_letter_code
_entity_poly.pdbx_strand_id
1 'polypeptide(L)'
;VSTPTAATTIGTETGWEGSVVAGNLTREEARERARILRVDSYAVELDLTSSDQTFTSTTVVRFHCSEPGAASFIDLVAPTVREVTLNGVALDPAEVFNGERITLPDLRSDNELRVVADAAYMRTGEGLHRFVDPVDGNVYLYSQFETADAQRMYACFDQPDLKATFELTVLAPADFEVVSN
;
A
#
# COMPACT_ATOMS: atom_id res chain seq x y z
N VAL A 1 18.02 35.09 -52.91
CA VAL A 1 18.57 35.29 -51.56
C VAL A 1 17.56 34.66 -50.61
N SER A 2 17.82 33.41 -50.19
CA SER A 2 16.94 32.67 -49.29
C SER A 2 17.44 32.79 -47.85
N THR A 3 16.59 33.25 -46.99
CA THR A 3 16.84 33.35 -45.55
C THR A 3 16.59 32.00 -44.88
N PRO A 4 17.44 31.47 -43.97
CA PRO A 4 17.17 30.24 -43.28
C PRO A 4 16.23 30.47 -42.09
N THR A 5 15.22 29.63 -42.00
CA THR A 5 14.29 29.56 -40.90
C THR A 5 14.98 28.94 -39.68
N ALA A 6 14.94 29.63 -38.54
CA ALA A 6 15.46 29.13 -37.27
C ALA A 6 14.55 28.03 -36.75
N ALA A 7 15.14 26.88 -36.42
CA ALA A 7 14.46 25.81 -35.72
C ALA A 7 14.35 26.16 -34.22
N THR A 8 13.13 26.28 -33.71
CA THR A 8 12.85 26.44 -32.31
C THR A 8 12.94 25.06 -31.65
N THR A 9 13.93 24.85 -30.79
CA THR A 9 14.05 23.68 -29.94
C THR A 9 13.02 23.81 -28.84
N ILE A 10 12.01 22.95 -28.85
CA ILE A 10 11.06 22.80 -27.75
C ILE A 10 11.76 22.00 -26.66
N GLY A 11 12.05 22.67 -25.55
CA GLY A 11 12.54 22.01 -24.34
C GLY A 11 11.50 21.05 -23.83
N THR A 12 11.88 19.80 -23.65
CA THR A 12 11.06 18.80 -22.94
C THR A 12 11.06 19.15 -21.47
N GLU A 13 9.98 19.78 -21.01
CA GLU A 13 9.66 19.82 -19.60
C GLU A 13 9.34 18.38 -19.17
N THR A 14 10.18 17.83 -18.32
CA THR A 14 9.88 16.59 -17.60
C THR A 14 8.88 16.90 -16.52
N GLY A 15 7.62 17.10 -16.94
CA GLY A 15 6.47 17.06 -16.06
C GLY A 15 6.25 15.62 -15.64
N TRP A 16 6.19 15.35 -14.35
CA TRP A 16 5.63 14.14 -13.78
C TRP A 16 4.17 14.01 -14.25
N GLU A 17 3.95 13.42 -15.41
CA GLU A 17 2.66 12.98 -15.91
C GLU A 17 2.61 11.46 -15.86
N GLY A 18 2.22 10.95 -14.72
CA GLY A 18 1.96 9.54 -14.51
C GLY A 18 0.98 9.36 -13.37
N SER A 19 -0.24 9.88 -13.53
CA SER A 19 -1.38 9.28 -12.85
C SER A 19 -1.56 7.89 -13.43
N VAL A 20 -0.80 6.91 -12.92
CA VAL A 20 -1.13 5.52 -13.13
C VAL A 20 -2.45 5.34 -12.40
N VAL A 21 -3.54 5.20 -13.16
CA VAL A 21 -4.83 4.80 -12.60
C VAL A 21 -4.57 3.45 -11.96
N ALA A 22 -4.70 3.36 -10.63
CA ALA A 22 -4.57 2.12 -9.89
C ALA A 22 -5.38 1.05 -10.63
N GLY A 23 -4.69 0.04 -11.15
CA GLY A 23 -5.34 -1.04 -11.88
C GLY A 23 -6.18 -1.83 -10.89
N ASN A 24 -7.50 -1.68 -10.93
CA ASN A 24 -8.39 -2.51 -10.13
C ASN A 24 -8.01 -3.99 -10.31
N LEU A 25 -8.06 -4.74 -9.21
CA LEU A 25 -7.90 -6.19 -9.26
C LEU A 25 -8.90 -6.78 -10.26
N THR A 26 -8.41 -7.43 -11.30
CA THR A 26 -9.28 -8.08 -12.29
C THR A 26 -9.90 -9.34 -11.68
N ARG A 27 -11.01 -9.79 -12.28
CA ARG A 27 -11.68 -11.02 -11.85
C ARG A 27 -10.78 -12.24 -12.00
N GLU A 28 -9.96 -12.28 -13.04
CA GLU A 28 -9.02 -13.35 -13.33
C GLU A 28 -7.90 -13.36 -12.27
N GLU A 29 -7.30 -12.21 -11.95
CA GLU A 29 -6.29 -12.09 -10.88
C GLU A 29 -6.87 -12.49 -9.52
N ALA A 30 -8.09 -12.03 -9.19
CA ALA A 30 -8.76 -12.38 -7.94
C ALA A 30 -8.99 -13.90 -7.82
N ARG A 31 -9.43 -14.54 -8.89
CA ARG A 31 -9.66 -15.99 -8.93
C ARG A 31 -8.36 -16.78 -8.77
N GLU A 32 -7.32 -16.37 -9.50
CA GLU A 32 -6.03 -17.05 -9.45
C GLU A 32 -5.41 -16.89 -8.07
N ARG A 33 -5.44 -15.68 -7.50
CA ARG A 33 -4.94 -15.42 -6.16
C ARG A 33 -5.68 -16.24 -5.10
N ALA A 34 -7.02 -16.27 -5.13
CA ALA A 34 -7.83 -17.06 -4.21
C ALA A 34 -7.68 -18.58 -4.42
N ARG A 35 -7.31 -19.03 -5.61
CA ARG A 35 -7.08 -20.44 -5.91
C ARG A 35 -5.84 -20.97 -5.20
N ILE A 36 -4.78 -20.15 -5.12
CA ILE A 36 -3.49 -20.61 -4.60
C ILE A 36 -3.18 -20.09 -3.19
N LEU A 37 -3.82 -18.99 -2.75
CA LEU A 37 -3.51 -18.38 -1.46
C LEU A 37 -4.64 -18.56 -0.44
N ARG A 38 -4.24 -18.76 0.81
CA ARG A 38 -5.07 -18.68 2.01
C ARG A 38 -4.36 -17.83 3.04
N VAL A 39 -4.95 -16.73 3.45
CA VAL A 39 -4.35 -15.82 4.41
C VAL A 39 -4.77 -16.22 5.83
N ASP A 40 -3.80 -16.25 6.75
CA ASP A 40 -4.06 -16.62 8.15
C ASP A 40 -4.21 -15.37 9.01
N SER A 41 -3.23 -14.46 8.93
CA SER A 41 -3.21 -13.31 9.84
C SER A 41 -2.47 -12.11 9.26
N TYR A 42 -2.89 -10.94 9.73
CA TYR A 42 -2.17 -9.67 9.62
C TYR A 42 -1.82 -9.17 11.02
N ALA A 43 -0.57 -8.75 11.22
CA ALA A 43 -0.17 -7.86 12.30
C ALA A 43 0.19 -6.51 11.66
N VAL A 44 -0.58 -5.48 11.97
CA VAL A 44 -0.43 -4.13 11.41
C VAL A 44 -0.04 -3.18 12.53
N GLU A 45 1.08 -2.49 12.36
CA GLU A 45 1.53 -1.42 13.25
C GLU A 45 1.54 -0.10 12.48
N LEU A 46 0.90 0.93 13.06
CA LEU A 46 0.85 2.27 12.50
C LEU A 46 1.52 3.25 13.45
N ASP A 47 2.49 4.01 12.95
CA ASP A 47 3.05 5.16 13.67
C ASP A 47 2.51 6.46 13.07
N LEU A 48 1.58 7.08 13.79
CA LEU A 48 0.88 8.31 13.42
C LEU A 48 1.55 9.57 14.01
N THR A 49 2.75 9.42 14.57
CA THR A 49 3.42 10.52 15.30
C THR A 49 4.42 11.30 14.45
N SER A 50 4.81 10.76 13.28
CA SER A 50 5.99 11.21 12.55
C SER A 50 5.74 12.43 11.64
N SER A 51 4.54 12.60 11.09
CA SER A 51 4.23 13.63 10.09
C SER A 51 2.73 13.91 10.02
N ASP A 52 2.34 15.03 9.42
CA ASP A 52 0.94 15.38 9.09
C ASP A 52 0.57 15.03 7.63
N GLN A 53 1.51 14.53 6.85
CA GLN A 53 1.34 14.13 5.45
C GLN A 53 1.35 12.61 5.28
N THR A 54 2.19 11.94 6.04
CA THR A 54 2.42 10.49 5.95
C THR A 54 2.50 9.87 7.33
N PHE A 55 2.27 8.58 7.40
CA PHE A 55 2.47 7.74 8.58
C PHE A 55 3.24 6.48 8.21
N THR A 56 3.98 5.91 9.15
CA THR A 56 4.65 4.64 8.91
C THR A 56 3.68 3.50 9.13
N SER A 57 3.59 2.61 8.17
CA SER A 57 2.84 1.36 8.23
C SER A 57 3.79 0.18 8.17
N THR A 58 3.79 -0.65 9.20
CA THR A 58 4.48 -1.95 9.21
C THR A 58 3.43 -3.04 9.19
N THR A 59 3.51 -3.93 8.21
CA THR A 59 2.59 -5.06 8.09
C THR A 59 3.37 -6.37 8.07
N VAL A 60 2.96 -7.32 8.89
CA VAL A 60 3.39 -8.72 8.81
C VAL A 60 2.21 -9.57 8.43
N VAL A 61 2.31 -10.26 7.30
CA VAL A 61 1.26 -11.17 6.78
C VAL A 61 1.74 -12.60 6.82
N ARG A 62 0.92 -13.49 7.38
CA ARG A 62 1.15 -14.95 7.32
C ARG A 62 0.11 -15.58 6.43
N PHE A 63 0.57 -16.40 5.49
CA PHE A 63 -0.32 -17.00 4.50
C PHE A 63 0.27 -18.30 3.92
N HIS A 64 -0.62 -19.15 3.42
CA HIS A 64 -0.27 -20.39 2.72
C HIS A 64 -0.40 -20.21 1.22
N CYS A 65 0.49 -20.91 0.49
CA CYS A 65 0.38 -21.08 -0.96
C CYS A 65 0.31 -22.57 -1.27
N SER A 66 -0.73 -22.98 -2.02
CA SER A 66 -0.94 -24.38 -2.41
C SER A 66 -0.01 -24.85 -3.53
N GLU A 67 0.69 -23.92 -4.18
CA GLU A 67 1.61 -24.16 -5.28
C GLU A 67 2.99 -23.54 -4.99
N PRO A 68 3.86 -24.21 -4.19
CA PRO A 68 5.20 -23.72 -3.92
C PRO A 68 5.99 -23.47 -5.21
N GLY A 69 6.72 -22.36 -5.26
CA GLY A 69 7.39 -21.86 -6.46
C GLY A 69 6.55 -20.92 -7.31
N ALA A 70 5.24 -20.79 -7.05
CA ALA A 70 4.40 -19.81 -7.73
C ALA A 70 4.78 -18.38 -7.34
N ALA A 71 4.44 -17.42 -8.18
CA ALA A 71 4.49 -15.99 -7.88
C ALA A 71 3.07 -15.45 -7.66
N SER A 72 2.97 -14.41 -6.82
CA SER A 72 1.75 -13.65 -6.61
C SER A 72 2.08 -12.18 -6.37
N PHE A 73 1.15 -11.40 -5.83
CA PHE A 73 1.37 -10.01 -5.43
C PHE A 73 0.49 -9.67 -4.23
N ILE A 74 0.92 -8.66 -3.49
CA ILE A 74 0.13 -8.01 -2.43
C ILE A 74 -0.12 -6.56 -2.82
N ASP A 75 -1.28 -6.04 -2.47
CA ASP A 75 -1.69 -4.68 -2.82
C ASP A 75 -1.16 -3.69 -1.77
N LEU A 76 -0.63 -2.55 -2.23
CA LEU A 76 -0.17 -1.43 -1.41
C LEU A 76 -0.08 -0.17 -2.25
N VAL A 77 -0.72 0.90 -1.82
CA VAL A 77 -0.56 2.24 -2.39
C VAL A 77 0.15 3.11 -1.37
N ALA A 78 1.41 3.41 -1.60
CA ALA A 78 2.22 4.21 -0.69
C ALA A 78 3.23 5.08 -1.46
N PRO A 79 3.53 6.31 -0.99
CA PRO A 79 4.59 7.14 -1.54
C PRO A 79 5.97 6.48 -1.51
N THR A 80 6.24 5.69 -0.46
CA THR A 80 7.54 5.04 -0.28
C THR A 80 7.36 3.67 0.36
N VAL A 81 8.01 2.65 -0.21
CA VAL A 81 8.24 1.35 0.44
C VAL A 81 9.70 1.31 0.90
N ARG A 82 9.91 1.14 2.21
CA ARG A 82 11.24 1.16 2.82
C ARG A 82 11.85 -0.22 2.88
N GLU A 83 11.03 -1.23 3.14
CA GLU A 83 11.48 -2.60 3.36
C GLU A 83 10.44 -3.59 2.88
N VAL A 84 10.90 -4.63 2.21
CA VAL A 84 10.12 -5.83 1.88
C VAL A 84 10.96 -7.04 2.25
N THR A 85 10.43 -7.90 3.11
CA THR A 85 11.08 -9.16 3.49
C THR A 85 10.11 -10.31 3.32
N LEU A 86 10.42 -11.25 2.43
CA LEU A 86 9.62 -12.45 2.20
C LEU A 86 10.39 -13.68 2.71
N ASN A 87 9.81 -14.41 3.66
CA ASN A 87 10.40 -15.64 4.22
C ASN A 87 11.82 -15.43 4.78
N GLY A 88 12.09 -14.25 5.35
CA GLY A 88 13.41 -13.88 5.89
C GLY A 88 14.42 -13.41 4.83
N VAL A 89 14.03 -13.33 3.56
CA VAL A 89 14.86 -12.80 2.47
C VAL A 89 14.42 -11.37 2.15
N ALA A 90 15.36 -10.42 2.23
CA ALA A 90 15.11 -9.04 1.82
C ALA A 90 14.98 -8.97 0.29
N LEU A 91 13.93 -8.29 -0.17
CA LEU A 91 13.71 -7.96 -1.57
C LEU A 91 13.94 -6.45 -1.77
N ASP A 92 14.53 -6.07 -2.89
CA ASP A 92 14.71 -4.65 -3.21
C ASP A 92 13.34 -4.02 -3.56
N PRO A 93 12.84 -3.05 -2.78
CA PRO A 93 11.58 -2.39 -3.09
C PRO A 93 11.55 -1.78 -4.49
N ALA A 94 12.69 -1.29 -5.02
CA ALA A 94 12.77 -0.71 -6.36
C ALA A 94 12.51 -1.74 -7.48
N GLU A 95 12.74 -3.03 -7.21
CA GLU A 95 12.51 -4.11 -8.16
C GLU A 95 11.12 -4.72 -8.05
N VAL A 96 10.57 -4.79 -6.81
CA VAL A 96 9.33 -5.55 -6.56
C VAL A 96 8.09 -4.66 -6.43
N PHE A 97 8.22 -3.35 -6.15
CA PHE A 97 7.10 -2.44 -5.97
C PHE A 97 6.91 -1.54 -7.19
N ASN A 98 5.70 -1.47 -7.72
CA ASN A 98 5.36 -0.68 -8.90
C ASN A 98 4.50 0.57 -8.61
N GLY A 99 4.32 0.93 -7.33
CA GLY A 99 3.45 2.03 -6.90
C GLY A 99 2.09 1.58 -6.37
N GLU A 100 1.67 0.35 -6.68
CA GLU A 100 0.34 -0.18 -6.33
C GLU A 100 0.39 -1.62 -5.81
N ARG A 101 1.44 -2.36 -6.17
CA ARG A 101 1.58 -3.79 -5.86
C ARG A 101 3.02 -4.13 -5.56
N ILE A 102 3.21 -5.06 -4.64
CA ILE A 102 4.50 -5.70 -4.38
C ILE A 102 4.43 -7.11 -4.94
N THR A 103 5.32 -7.41 -5.90
CA THR A 103 5.47 -8.76 -6.46
C THR A 103 6.10 -9.69 -5.41
N LEU A 104 5.52 -10.88 -5.25
CA LEU A 104 5.97 -11.92 -4.33
C LEU A 104 6.44 -13.13 -5.16
N PRO A 105 7.75 -13.25 -5.43
CA PRO A 105 8.29 -14.37 -6.20
C PRO A 105 8.47 -15.60 -5.33
N ASP A 106 8.54 -16.77 -5.94
CA ASP A 106 8.98 -18.04 -5.36
C ASP A 106 8.36 -18.34 -3.98
N LEU A 107 7.04 -18.35 -3.92
CA LEU A 107 6.28 -18.61 -2.69
C LEU A 107 6.55 -20.02 -2.19
N ARG A 108 6.66 -20.17 -0.86
CA ARG A 108 6.68 -21.46 -0.16
C ARG A 108 5.28 -21.93 0.14
N SER A 109 5.13 -23.15 0.69
CA SER A 109 3.83 -23.57 1.24
C SER A 109 3.35 -22.66 2.37
N ASP A 110 4.29 -22.25 3.26
CA ASP A 110 4.03 -21.34 4.36
C ASP A 110 4.90 -20.09 4.17
N ASN A 111 4.27 -18.92 4.24
CA ASN A 111 4.94 -17.66 3.97
C ASN A 111 4.71 -16.65 5.08
N GLU A 112 5.77 -15.88 5.35
CA GLU A 112 5.70 -14.65 6.13
C GLU A 112 6.26 -13.51 5.28
N LEU A 113 5.44 -12.48 5.09
CA LEU A 113 5.83 -11.25 4.42
C LEU A 113 5.82 -10.11 5.43
N ARG A 114 6.92 -9.36 5.50
CA ARG A 114 7.02 -8.10 6.24
C ARG A 114 7.22 -6.97 5.26
N VAL A 115 6.40 -5.90 5.40
CA VAL A 115 6.48 -4.67 4.60
C VAL A 115 6.54 -3.48 5.54
N VAL A 116 7.46 -2.54 5.28
CA VAL A 116 7.52 -1.23 5.93
C VAL A 116 7.38 -0.15 4.87
N ALA A 117 6.38 0.71 5.03
CA ALA A 117 6.09 1.76 4.08
C ALA A 117 5.71 3.08 4.76
N ASP A 118 5.91 4.19 4.06
CA ASP A 118 5.29 5.46 4.39
C ASP A 118 4.01 5.59 3.57
N ALA A 119 2.88 5.43 4.22
CA ALA A 119 1.57 5.62 3.62
C ALA A 119 1.11 7.08 3.76
N ALA A 120 0.31 7.56 2.84
CA ALA A 120 -0.18 8.94 2.85
C ALA A 120 -1.51 9.03 3.60
N TYR A 121 -1.66 10.09 4.42
CA TYR A 121 -2.99 10.47 4.89
C TYR A 121 -3.84 10.95 3.73
N MET A 122 -5.03 10.37 3.59
CA MET A 122 -6.00 10.76 2.58
C MET A 122 -6.80 11.99 3.01
N ARG A 123 -7.31 12.72 2.02
CA ARG A 123 -8.13 13.93 2.20
C ARG A 123 -9.48 13.83 1.50
N THR A 124 -9.73 12.74 0.81
CA THR A 124 -10.87 12.49 -0.07
C THR A 124 -11.83 11.44 0.46
N GLY A 125 -11.52 10.85 1.64
CA GLY A 125 -12.45 9.97 2.37
C GLY A 125 -12.10 8.50 2.33
N GLU A 126 -11.15 8.06 1.49
CA GLU A 126 -10.67 6.69 1.40
C GLU A 126 -9.41 6.44 2.26
N GLY A 127 -9.07 5.18 2.52
CA GLY A 127 -7.90 4.79 3.28
C GLY A 127 -7.92 5.31 4.72
N LEU A 128 -6.82 5.89 5.20
CA LEU A 128 -6.76 6.62 6.47
C LEU A 128 -6.90 8.12 6.21
N HIS A 129 -8.13 8.62 6.36
CA HIS A 129 -8.46 10.03 6.13
C HIS A 129 -8.05 10.87 7.34
N ARG A 130 -7.40 12.02 7.07
CA ARG A 130 -7.00 13.01 8.07
C ARG A 130 -7.71 14.33 7.81
N PHE A 131 -8.41 14.82 8.82
CA PHE A 131 -9.18 16.07 8.79
C PHE A 131 -8.76 16.95 9.97
N VAL A 132 -8.62 18.23 9.72
CA VAL A 132 -8.45 19.26 10.76
C VAL A 132 -9.76 20.03 10.84
N ASP A 133 -10.45 19.96 11.98
CA ASP A 133 -11.72 20.64 12.16
C ASP A 133 -11.49 22.16 12.30
N PRO A 134 -12.07 22.99 11.42
CA PRO A 134 -11.91 24.43 11.50
C PRO A 134 -12.59 25.07 12.72
N VAL A 135 -13.48 24.34 13.41
CA VAL A 135 -14.21 24.86 14.58
C VAL A 135 -13.38 24.76 15.85
N ASP A 136 -12.72 23.64 16.07
CA ASP A 136 -11.94 23.40 17.30
C ASP A 136 -10.43 23.26 17.06
N GLY A 137 -9.99 23.16 15.79
CA GLY A 137 -8.57 23.03 15.40
C GLY A 137 -7.99 21.64 15.66
N ASN A 138 -8.81 20.68 16.11
CA ASN A 138 -8.35 19.33 16.40
C ASN A 138 -8.19 18.51 15.14
N VAL A 139 -7.34 17.47 15.23
CA VAL A 139 -7.12 16.51 14.17
C VAL A 139 -7.97 15.27 14.41
N TYR A 140 -8.70 14.88 13.39
CA TYR A 140 -9.51 13.66 13.39
C TYR A 140 -9.02 12.73 12.29
N LEU A 141 -8.94 11.45 12.62
CA LEU A 141 -8.60 10.38 11.70
C LEU A 141 -9.73 9.37 11.67
N TYR A 142 -10.04 8.85 10.49
CA TYR A 142 -10.91 7.69 10.34
C TYR A 142 -10.48 6.86 9.13
N SER A 143 -10.72 5.55 9.20
CA SER A 143 -10.46 4.65 8.08
C SER A 143 -11.74 4.35 7.29
N GLN A 144 -11.61 4.29 5.98
CA GLN A 144 -12.67 3.86 5.06
C GLN A 144 -12.03 3.03 3.96
N PHE A 145 -12.49 1.79 3.78
CA PHE A 145 -11.84 0.81 2.91
C PHE A 145 -12.73 0.26 1.81
N GLU A 146 -14.01 0.63 1.75
CA GLU A 146 -14.88 0.17 0.68
C GLU A 146 -14.61 0.99 -0.60
N THR A 147 -14.33 0.33 -1.72
CA THR A 147 -14.37 -1.14 -1.92
C THR A 147 -13.01 -1.80 -1.83
N ALA A 148 -11.89 -1.11 -2.10
CA ALA A 148 -10.52 -1.64 -2.17
C ALA A 148 -9.52 -0.54 -1.80
N ASP A 149 -9.68 0.05 -0.61
CA ASP A 149 -8.86 1.15 -0.12
C ASP A 149 -8.06 0.81 1.14
N ALA A 150 -8.13 -0.45 1.63
CA ALA A 150 -7.29 -0.92 2.73
C ALA A 150 -5.80 -0.86 2.34
N GLN A 151 -5.48 -1.12 1.09
CA GLN A 151 -4.14 -1.01 0.51
C GLN A 151 -3.52 0.39 0.61
N ARG A 152 -4.31 1.44 0.91
CA ARG A 152 -3.82 2.80 1.17
C ARG A 152 -3.35 3.01 2.61
N MET A 153 -3.65 2.07 3.49
CA MET A 153 -3.29 2.16 4.90
C MET A 153 -2.23 1.14 5.29
N TYR A 154 -2.29 -0.08 4.73
CA TYR A 154 -1.33 -1.15 4.99
C TYR A 154 -1.27 -2.13 3.81
N ALA A 155 -0.15 -2.87 3.70
CA ALA A 155 -0.04 -3.91 2.67
C ALA A 155 -1.02 -5.05 2.96
N CYS A 156 -1.89 -5.37 2.00
CA CYS A 156 -2.89 -6.43 2.16
C CYS A 156 -3.24 -7.10 0.83
N PHE A 157 -3.75 -8.31 0.90
CA PHE A 157 -4.49 -8.89 -0.22
C PHE A 157 -5.90 -8.27 -0.19
N ASP A 158 -6.07 -7.14 -0.88
CA ASP A 158 -7.30 -6.34 -0.83
C ASP A 158 -8.43 -6.99 -1.63
N GLN A 159 -8.88 -8.13 -1.11
CA GLN A 159 -9.82 -9.05 -1.73
C GLN A 159 -10.73 -9.65 -0.64
N PRO A 160 -12.06 -9.42 -0.67
CA PRO A 160 -12.97 -9.74 0.42
C PRO A 160 -13.10 -11.23 0.78
N ASP A 161 -12.81 -12.13 -0.13
CA ASP A 161 -12.86 -13.59 0.09
C ASP A 161 -11.57 -14.17 0.71
N LEU A 162 -10.47 -13.42 0.73
CA LEU A 162 -9.25 -13.77 1.45
C LEU A 162 -9.34 -13.28 2.92
N LYS A 163 -10.15 -13.98 3.71
CA LYS A 163 -10.37 -13.66 5.13
C LYS A 163 -9.13 -13.99 5.96
N ALA A 164 -8.89 -13.18 7.01
CA ALA A 164 -7.80 -13.36 7.95
C ALA A 164 -8.16 -12.83 9.34
N THR A 165 -7.36 -13.15 10.34
CA THR A 165 -7.37 -12.47 11.64
C THR A 165 -6.49 -11.23 11.58
N PHE A 166 -6.84 -10.19 12.37
CA PHE A 166 -6.08 -8.95 12.44
C PHE A 166 -5.65 -8.65 13.87
N GLU A 167 -4.41 -8.20 14.01
CA GLU A 167 -3.86 -7.55 15.19
C GLU A 167 -3.44 -6.14 14.78
N LEU A 168 -4.00 -5.11 15.42
CA LEU A 168 -3.71 -3.72 15.12
C LEU A 168 -3.02 -3.06 16.31
N THR A 169 -1.84 -2.50 16.07
CA THR A 169 -1.11 -1.66 17.01
C THR A 169 -1.03 -0.25 16.46
N VAL A 170 -1.39 0.74 17.27
CA VAL A 170 -1.35 2.16 16.86
C VAL A 170 -0.51 2.94 17.85
N LEU A 171 0.56 3.56 17.37
CA LEU A 171 1.31 4.61 18.07
C LEU A 171 0.74 5.95 17.61
N ALA A 172 0.11 6.68 18.53
CA ALA A 172 -0.53 7.96 18.26
C ALA A 172 -0.03 9.04 19.22
N PRO A 173 -0.20 10.35 18.92
CA PRO A 173 0.00 11.41 19.88
C PRO A 173 -0.79 11.16 21.18
N ALA A 174 -0.23 11.61 22.34
CA ALA A 174 -0.75 11.26 23.65
C ALA A 174 -2.15 11.84 23.95
N ASP A 175 -2.58 12.81 23.18
CA ASP A 175 -3.90 13.47 23.25
C ASP A 175 -4.95 12.81 22.34
N PHE A 176 -4.57 11.78 21.59
CA PHE A 176 -5.51 11.04 20.74
C PHE A 176 -6.20 9.92 21.52
N GLU A 177 -7.47 9.74 21.27
CA GLU A 177 -8.22 8.54 21.63
C GLU A 177 -8.31 7.64 20.41
N VAL A 178 -7.92 6.35 20.58
CA VAL A 178 -7.95 5.35 19.50
C VAL A 178 -9.12 4.40 19.75
N VAL A 179 -10.00 4.29 18.75
CA VAL A 179 -11.15 3.38 18.78
C VAL A 179 -11.05 2.43 17.60
N SER A 180 -11.21 1.14 17.85
CA SER A 180 -11.24 0.09 16.84
C SER A 180 -12.21 -1.01 17.27
N ASN A 181 -12.61 -1.88 16.34
CA ASN A 181 -13.44 -3.07 16.57
C ASN A 181 -12.60 -4.35 16.61
#